data_52a785ec6b087e9e571cd079be33d239
#
_entry.id   52a785ec6b087e9e571cd079be33d239
#
_cell.length_a   1.000
_cell.length_b   1.000
_cell.length_c   1.000
_cell.angle_alpha   90.00
_cell.angle_beta   90.00
_cell.angle_gamma   90.00
#
_symmetry.space_group_name_H-M   'P 1'
#
loop_
_entity.id
_entity.type
_entity.pdbx_description
1 polymer ?
#
loop_
_entity_poly.entity_id
_entity_poly.type
_entity_poly.pdbx_seq_one_letter_code
_entity_poly.pdbx_strand_id
1 'polypeptide(L)'
;MEKFTTLEGVAAPLKIINVDTDMVIPKQYLKTIKRTGLGKGLFSEMRYRDDGSENPNFVLNKSAYRKAKILVAGDNFGCGSSREHAPWALMDFGIRCVISTSFGDIFYNNCFKNG
;
A
#
# COMPACT_ATOMS: atom_id res chain seq x y z
N MET A 1 -10.11 14.21 -4.67
CA MET A 1 -9.77 13.54 -3.41
C MET A 1 -10.20 14.38 -2.22
N GLU A 2 -10.73 13.76 -1.21
CA GLU A 2 -11.15 14.48 -0.03
C GLU A 2 -9.98 15.15 0.68
N LYS A 3 -10.21 16.35 1.19
CA LYS A 3 -9.22 17.04 1.98
C LYS A 3 -8.98 16.29 3.30
N PHE A 4 -7.72 15.97 3.57
CA PHE A 4 -7.33 15.30 4.80
C PHE A 4 -7.27 16.32 5.95
N THR A 5 -8.07 16.12 6.97
CA THR A 5 -8.04 16.95 8.19
C THR A 5 -7.69 16.12 9.41
N THR A 6 -8.44 15.07 9.67
CA THR A 6 -8.16 14.11 10.74
C THR A 6 -8.48 12.71 10.24
N LEU A 7 -7.81 11.71 10.80
CA LEU A 7 -8.04 10.32 10.47
C LEU A 7 -7.96 9.47 11.72
N GLU A 8 -9.02 8.71 11.97
CA GLU A 8 -9.04 7.70 13.01
C GLU A 8 -9.25 6.33 12.36
N GLY A 9 -8.51 5.33 12.84
CA GLY A 9 -8.65 3.98 12.31
C GLY A 9 -7.57 3.07 12.82
N VAL A 10 -7.68 1.80 12.44
CA VAL A 10 -6.70 0.79 12.83
C VAL A 10 -5.40 1.03 12.08
N ALA A 11 -4.29 1.01 12.80
CA ALA A 11 -2.94 1.09 12.24
C ALA A 11 -2.34 -0.30 12.13
N ALA A 12 -1.93 -0.70 10.92
CA ALA A 12 -1.30 -2.00 10.67
C ALA A 12 0.22 -1.84 10.65
N PRO A 13 0.96 -2.57 11.48
CA PRO A 13 2.42 -2.51 11.49
C PRO A 13 3.02 -3.42 10.42
N LEU A 14 3.62 -2.82 9.41
CA LEU A 14 4.39 -3.54 8.38
C LEU A 14 5.87 -3.38 8.71
N LYS A 15 6.45 -4.39 9.37
CA LYS A 15 7.81 -4.33 9.93
C LYS A 15 8.86 -4.66 8.87
N ILE A 16 8.87 -3.93 7.77
CA ILE A 16 9.78 -4.12 6.65
C ILE A 16 10.36 -2.77 6.26
N ILE A 17 11.67 -2.72 6.00
CA ILE A 17 12.33 -1.54 5.44
C ILE A 17 12.43 -1.68 3.94
N ASN A 18 12.65 -0.57 3.23
CA ASN A 18 12.86 -0.55 1.78
C ASN A 18 11.73 -1.24 1.01
N VAL A 19 10.49 -1.01 1.42
CA VAL A 19 9.32 -1.51 0.68
C VAL A 19 9.26 -0.78 -0.65
N ASP A 20 9.61 -1.46 -1.74
CA ASP A 20 9.61 -0.85 -3.06
C ASP A 20 8.22 -0.91 -3.71
N THR A 21 8.08 -0.17 -4.82
CA THR A 21 6.79 -0.07 -5.50
C THR A 21 6.35 -1.39 -6.14
N ASP A 22 7.28 -2.29 -6.48
CA ASP A 22 6.94 -3.64 -6.96
C ASP A 22 6.30 -4.49 -5.85
N MET A 23 6.74 -4.29 -4.61
CA MET A 23 6.13 -4.96 -3.45
C MET A 23 4.73 -4.41 -3.18
N VAL A 24 4.55 -3.09 -3.31
CA VAL A 24 3.26 -2.44 -3.09
C VAL A 24 2.24 -2.88 -4.14
N ILE A 25 2.62 -2.84 -5.42
CA ILE A 25 1.76 -3.26 -6.53
C ILE A 25 2.60 -3.96 -7.59
N PRO A 26 2.46 -5.29 -7.78
CA PRO A 26 3.21 -6.01 -8.81
C PRO A 26 2.88 -5.51 -10.21
N LYS A 27 3.85 -5.62 -11.11
CA LYS A 27 3.75 -5.04 -12.45
C LYS A 27 2.62 -5.60 -13.30
N GLN A 28 2.12 -6.80 -13.02
CA GLN A 28 0.99 -7.35 -13.78
C GLN A 28 -0.29 -6.54 -13.60
N TYR A 29 -0.38 -5.71 -12.56
CA TYR A 29 -1.51 -4.82 -12.33
C TYR A 29 -1.36 -3.45 -12.99
N LEU A 30 -0.24 -3.18 -13.66
CA LEU A 30 0.06 -1.85 -14.23
C LEU A 30 -0.57 -1.61 -15.60
N LYS A 31 -1.23 -2.60 -16.18
CA LYS A 31 -1.87 -2.48 -17.49
C LYS A 31 -3.15 -1.67 -17.46
N THR A 32 -3.74 -1.49 -16.30
CA THR A 32 -4.97 -0.72 -16.17
C THR A 32 -4.69 0.76 -15.98
N ILE A 33 -5.55 1.60 -16.53
CA ILE A 33 -5.55 3.05 -16.29
C ILE A 33 -6.59 3.44 -15.24
N LYS A 34 -7.38 2.49 -14.75
CA LYS A 34 -8.38 2.74 -13.72
C LYS A 34 -7.71 2.88 -12.36
N ARG A 35 -8.17 3.87 -11.60
CA ARG A 35 -7.68 4.09 -10.23
C ARG A 35 -8.34 3.20 -9.20
N THR A 36 -9.41 2.51 -9.57
CA THR A 36 -10.18 1.63 -8.68
C THR A 36 -9.92 0.18 -9.02
N GLY A 37 -10.16 -0.71 -8.06
CA GLY A 37 -9.97 -2.15 -8.24
C GLY A 37 -8.54 -2.62 -8.03
N LEU A 38 -7.59 -1.73 -7.78
CA LEU A 38 -6.19 -2.09 -7.57
C LEU A 38 -5.89 -2.62 -6.16
N GLY A 39 -6.82 -2.45 -5.23
CA GLY A 39 -6.65 -2.96 -3.87
C GLY A 39 -6.42 -4.45 -3.80
N LYS A 40 -6.94 -5.21 -4.76
CA LYS A 40 -6.68 -6.64 -4.89
C LYS A 40 -5.22 -6.96 -5.12
N GLY A 41 -4.52 -6.05 -5.82
CA GLY A 41 -3.10 -6.21 -6.11
C GLY A 41 -2.18 -5.70 -5.02
N LEU A 42 -2.69 -4.93 -4.06
CA LEU A 42 -1.89 -4.34 -3.00
C LEU A 42 -1.15 -5.44 -2.22
N PHE A 43 0.18 -5.40 -2.25
CA PHE A 43 1.04 -6.40 -1.61
C PHE A 43 0.66 -7.83 -1.99
N SER A 44 0.16 -8.06 -3.21
CA SER A 44 -0.42 -9.36 -3.56
C SER A 44 0.57 -10.52 -3.47
N GLU A 45 1.84 -10.29 -3.73
CA GLU A 45 2.86 -11.34 -3.64
C GLU A 45 3.15 -11.76 -2.19
N MET A 46 2.85 -10.87 -1.23
CA MET A 46 2.99 -11.17 0.21
C MET A 46 1.66 -11.60 0.84
N ARG A 47 0.54 -11.10 0.31
CA ARG A 47 -0.79 -11.42 0.83
C ARG A 47 -1.27 -12.81 0.43
N TYR A 48 -0.86 -13.27 -0.75
CA TYR A 48 -1.37 -14.52 -1.31
C TYR A 48 -0.23 -15.48 -1.60
N ARG A 49 -0.51 -16.77 -1.43
CA ARG A 49 0.37 -17.86 -1.84
C ARG A 49 0.16 -18.16 -3.33
N ASP A 50 1.05 -18.97 -3.91
CA ASP A 50 0.99 -19.34 -5.33
C ASP A 50 -0.34 -19.99 -5.72
N ASP A 51 -0.98 -20.68 -4.79
CA ASP A 51 -2.28 -21.32 -5.02
C ASP A 51 -3.48 -20.37 -4.87
N GLY A 52 -3.22 -19.09 -4.61
CA GLY A 52 -4.26 -18.07 -4.44
C GLY A 52 -4.81 -17.93 -3.03
N SER A 53 -4.41 -18.81 -2.09
CA SER A 53 -4.85 -18.70 -0.70
C SER A 53 -4.14 -17.57 0.02
N GLU A 54 -4.79 -17.00 1.04
CA GLU A 54 -4.19 -15.94 1.84
C GLU A 54 -3.07 -16.47 2.73
N ASN A 55 -1.98 -15.71 2.80
CA ASN A 55 -0.89 -15.98 3.75
C ASN A 55 -1.30 -15.44 5.12
N PRO A 56 -1.56 -16.30 6.11
CA PRO A 56 -2.05 -15.85 7.42
C PRO A 56 -1.01 -15.05 8.22
N ASN A 57 0.25 -15.12 7.82
CA ASN A 57 1.32 -14.40 8.52
C ASN A 57 1.47 -12.95 8.05
N PHE A 58 0.87 -12.58 6.92
CA PHE A 58 0.94 -11.20 6.45
C PHE A 58 -0.03 -10.32 7.25
N VAL A 59 0.45 -9.13 7.65
CA VAL A 59 -0.27 -8.28 8.60
C VAL A 59 -1.67 -7.89 8.13
N LEU A 60 -1.83 -7.54 6.85
CA LEU A 60 -3.13 -7.10 6.33
C LEU A 60 -4.13 -8.24 6.15
N ASN A 61 -3.70 -9.49 6.26
CA ASN A 61 -4.59 -10.65 6.22
C ASN A 61 -5.11 -11.04 7.60
N LYS A 62 -4.52 -10.50 8.66
CA LYS A 62 -4.98 -10.78 10.02
C LYS A 62 -6.28 -10.03 10.28
N SER A 63 -7.23 -10.67 10.95
CA SER A 63 -8.58 -10.11 11.16
C SER A 63 -8.55 -8.73 11.82
N ALA A 64 -7.59 -8.48 12.69
CA ALA A 64 -7.45 -7.18 13.37
C ALA A 64 -7.08 -6.05 12.41
N TYR A 65 -6.48 -6.35 11.25
CA TYR A 65 -5.88 -5.35 10.36
C TYR A 65 -6.47 -5.32 8.95
N ARG A 66 -7.44 -6.17 8.62
CA ARG A 66 -8.03 -6.22 7.28
C ARG A 66 -8.63 -4.90 6.83
N LYS A 67 -9.14 -4.10 7.77
CA LYS A 67 -9.76 -2.80 7.49
C LYS A 67 -8.91 -1.65 7.99
N ALA A 68 -7.59 -1.85 8.10
CA ALA A 68 -6.68 -0.81 8.52
C ALA A 68 -6.76 0.39 7.58
N LYS A 69 -6.70 1.59 8.16
CA LYS A 69 -6.66 2.85 7.42
C LYS A 69 -5.29 3.49 7.48
N ILE A 70 -4.44 3.02 8.37
CA ILE A 70 -3.10 3.54 8.60
C ILE A 70 -2.11 2.38 8.46
N LEU A 71 -1.05 2.60 7.71
CA LEU A 71 0.03 1.64 7.56
C LEU A 71 1.29 2.24 8.20
N VAL A 72 1.86 1.52 9.17
CA VAL A 72 3.12 1.93 9.81
C VAL A 72 4.22 1.03 9.27
N ALA A 73 5.13 1.60 8.50
CA ALA A 73 6.16 0.86 7.80
C ALA A 73 7.56 1.27 8.26
N GLY A 74 8.54 0.47 7.89
CA GLY A 74 9.94 0.79 8.14
C GLY A 74 10.47 1.86 7.19
N ASP A 75 11.75 2.13 7.30
CA ASP A 75 12.43 3.20 6.57
C ASP A 75 12.34 3.02 5.05
N ASN A 76 12.37 4.13 4.32
CA ASN A 76 12.42 4.19 2.86
C ASN A 76 11.25 3.47 2.17
N PHE A 77 10.03 3.78 2.59
CA PHE A 77 8.82 3.21 2.01
C PHE A 77 8.57 3.78 0.60
N GLY A 78 8.24 2.91 -0.34
CA GLY A 78 7.91 3.32 -1.70
C GLY A 78 9.13 3.59 -2.57
N CYS A 79 10.30 3.04 -2.24
CA CYS A 79 11.49 3.17 -3.07
C CYS A 79 11.29 2.42 -4.41
N GLY A 80 12.20 2.66 -5.36
CA GLY A 80 12.18 1.99 -6.65
C GLY A 80 11.49 2.80 -7.74
N SER A 81 10.90 2.13 -8.71
CA SER A 81 10.36 2.74 -9.93
C SER A 81 9.16 3.64 -9.66
N SER A 82 8.97 4.64 -10.53
CA SER A 82 7.82 5.54 -10.47
C SER A 82 6.55 4.81 -10.91
N ARG A 83 5.59 4.68 -10.00
CA ARG A 83 4.30 4.05 -10.28
C ARG A 83 3.19 4.74 -9.51
N GLU A 84 2.32 5.45 -10.23
CA GLU A 84 1.12 6.04 -9.60
C GLU A 84 0.16 4.97 -9.12
N HIS A 85 0.23 3.76 -9.69
CA HIS A 85 -0.61 2.64 -9.27
C HIS A 85 -0.40 2.26 -7.80
N ALA A 86 0.80 2.51 -7.25
CA ALA A 86 1.07 2.21 -5.84
C ALA A 86 0.18 3.02 -4.89
N PRO A 87 0.12 4.37 -4.98
CA PRO A 87 -0.86 5.14 -4.20
C PRO A 87 -2.31 4.73 -4.48
N TRP A 88 -2.65 4.47 -5.74
CA TRP A 88 -4.02 4.06 -6.10
C TRP A 88 -4.41 2.75 -5.42
N ALA A 89 -3.49 1.77 -5.38
CA ALA A 89 -3.74 0.49 -4.72
C ALA A 89 -3.94 0.65 -3.21
N LEU A 90 -3.11 1.47 -2.58
CA LEU A 90 -3.25 1.77 -1.15
C LEU A 90 -4.62 2.40 -0.86
N MET A 91 -5.01 3.39 -1.66
CA MET A 91 -6.28 4.08 -1.48
C MET A 91 -7.47 3.16 -1.72
N ASP A 92 -7.43 2.35 -2.77
CA ASP A 92 -8.53 1.42 -3.09
C ASP A 92 -8.68 0.34 -2.03
N PHE A 93 -7.60 -0.10 -1.42
CA PHE A 93 -7.64 -1.04 -0.29
C PHE A 93 -8.26 -0.40 0.95
N GLY A 94 -8.11 0.91 1.11
CA GLY A 94 -8.63 1.65 2.25
C GLY A 94 -7.57 2.31 3.12
N ILE A 95 -6.30 2.23 2.73
CA ILE A 95 -5.21 2.89 3.45
C ILE A 95 -5.23 4.38 3.10
N ARG A 96 -5.35 5.24 4.10
CA ARG A 96 -5.39 6.69 3.93
C ARG A 96 -4.13 7.38 4.45
N CYS A 97 -3.32 6.70 5.22
CA CYS A 97 -2.12 7.27 5.82
C CYS A 97 -1.03 6.21 5.90
N VAL A 98 0.18 6.59 5.48
CA VAL A 98 1.38 5.74 5.64
C VAL A 98 2.35 6.51 6.52
N ILE A 99 2.80 5.87 7.59
CA ILE A 99 3.78 6.43 8.53
C ILE A 99 5.09 5.66 8.33
N SER A 100 6.14 6.40 7.99
CA SER A 100 7.49 5.86 7.81
C SER A 100 8.50 6.93 8.19
N THR A 101 9.72 6.53 8.52
CA THR A 101 10.80 7.49 8.81
C THR A 101 11.31 8.18 7.54
N SER A 102 11.13 7.55 6.38
CA SER A 102 11.43 8.20 5.09
C SER A 102 10.66 7.51 3.97
N PHE A 103 10.57 8.19 2.81
CA PHE A 103 9.85 7.72 1.63
C PHE A 103 10.73 7.84 0.40
N GLY A 104 10.50 6.99 -0.60
CA GLY A 104 11.06 7.19 -1.93
C GLY A 104 10.53 8.50 -2.52
N ASP A 105 11.39 9.30 -3.17
CA ASP A 105 11.03 10.65 -3.65
C ASP A 105 9.87 10.60 -4.63
N ILE A 106 9.90 9.69 -5.58
CA ILE A 106 8.86 9.59 -6.61
C ILE A 106 7.54 9.14 -6.00
N PHE A 107 7.59 8.16 -5.10
CA PHE A 107 6.41 7.70 -4.38
C PHE A 107 5.79 8.83 -3.56
N TYR A 108 6.61 9.58 -2.83
CA TYR A 108 6.15 10.71 -2.02
C TYR A 108 5.40 11.73 -2.87
N ASN A 109 5.99 12.11 -4.02
CA ASN A 109 5.36 13.06 -4.94
C ASN A 109 4.05 12.53 -5.52
N ASN A 110 3.99 11.26 -5.87
CA ASN A 110 2.76 10.65 -6.40
C ASN A 110 1.66 10.58 -5.35
N CYS A 111 2.00 10.28 -4.10
CA CYS A 111 1.05 10.33 -3.00
C CYS A 111 0.51 11.74 -2.78
N PHE A 112 1.38 12.73 -2.88
CA PHE A 112 0.99 14.13 -2.71
C PHE A 112 0.00 14.58 -3.78
N LYS A 113 0.21 14.17 -5.05
CA LYS A 113 -0.71 14.46 -6.15
C LYS A 113 -2.10 13.83 -5.95
N ASN A 114 -2.15 12.69 -5.29
CA ASN A 114 -3.38 11.91 -5.14
C ASN A 114 -4.04 12.10 -3.77
N GLY A 115 -3.46 12.92 -2.92
CA GLY A 115 -3.97 13.14 -1.57
C GLY A 115 -3.52 12.06 -0.61
#